data_16db788179438848bd1df6b9a2c3f9fe
#
_entry.id   16db788179438848bd1df6b9a2c3f9fe
#
_cell.length_a   1.000
_cell.length_b   1.000
_cell.length_c   1.000
_cell.angle_alpha   90.00
_cell.angle_beta   90.00
_cell.angle_gamma   90.00
#
_symmetry.space_group_name_H-M   'P 1'
#
loop_
_entity.id
_entity.type
_entity.pdbx_description
1 polymer ?
#
loop_
_entity_poly.entity_id
_entity_poly.type
_entity_poly.pdbx_seq_one_letter_code
_entity_poly.pdbx_strand_id
1 'polypeptide(L)'
;SSAASDVYKRQFRAYDEGVAYRFIVTENKPFNVIAEEATFNFDDDYMTYIPYVRGGKNKKVEDQFFNSFENVYTHVNLSEMGTNQLAFTPVVVELKDGKKLCIAESDVESYPGMFVRNANQSNSLKGVFAPCPKETVQGGHNKLQKLVTAREDYIAKCSGRRSFPWRIAIVSSDDKELLDNDMVYKLAAPSRLEDTSWIKPGKVAWEWWNSCGLSGVDFKAGVNNVTYKAYIDFASKHGIEYVILDEGWAVNLKADLFQVVPEIDLKELVAYADSKHVGLILWAGYYAFERDLERICKHYSELGIKGFKVDFMDRDDQAMVDFHYRGAEIAAKYHLMLDYHGTYKPTGMNRTYPNVINFEGVHGLEQLKFSGSENVDQVTYDVTMPFIRMIAGPVDYTQGAMKNLSLIHISEPTRHAQI
;
A
#
# COMPACT_ATOMS: atom_id res chain seq x y z
N SER A 1 -26.99 -41.71 -13.60
CA SER A 1 -26.86 -40.56 -12.68
C SER A 1 -25.74 -39.66 -13.18
N SER A 2 -26.08 -38.55 -13.80
CA SER A 2 -25.11 -37.50 -14.11
C SER A 2 -24.67 -36.89 -12.78
N ALA A 3 -23.43 -37.15 -12.39
CA ALA A 3 -22.81 -36.38 -11.33
C ALA A 3 -22.84 -34.90 -11.76
N ALA A 4 -23.60 -34.09 -11.06
CA ALA A 4 -23.47 -32.64 -11.19
C ALA A 4 -22.01 -32.32 -10.89
N SER A 5 -21.27 -31.86 -11.90
CA SER A 5 -19.90 -31.41 -11.66
C SER A 5 -19.99 -30.23 -10.74
N ASP A 6 -19.29 -30.29 -9.58
CA ASP A 6 -19.23 -29.18 -8.64
C ASP A 6 -18.70 -27.95 -9.36
N VAL A 7 -19.59 -26.98 -9.63
CA VAL A 7 -19.24 -25.74 -10.32
C VAL A 7 -18.28 -24.90 -9.49
N TYR A 8 -18.32 -25.06 -8.18
CA TYR A 8 -17.41 -24.38 -7.26
C TYR A 8 -16.97 -25.31 -6.11
N LYS A 9 -15.80 -25.00 -5.54
CA LYS A 9 -15.22 -25.70 -4.40
C LYS A 9 -14.82 -24.68 -3.33
N ARG A 10 -14.85 -25.11 -2.06
CA ARG A 10 -14.11 -24.42 -0.99
C ARG A 10 -12.81 -25.15 -0.75
N GLN A 11 -11.73 -24.43 -0.70
CA GLN A 11 -10.43 -24.95 -0.30
C GLN A 11 -10.06 -24.39 1.06
N PHE A 12 -9.64 -25.27 1.96
CA PHE A 12 -9.10 -24.90 3.26
C PHE A 12 -7.63 -25.28 3.33
N ARG A 13 -6.84 -24.48 4.05
CA ARG A 13 -5.48 -24.79 4.47
C ARG A 13 -5.35 -24.50 5.93
N ALA A 14 -4.71 -25.42 6.67
CA ALA A 14 -4.37 -25.28 8.08
C ALA A 14 -2.86 -25.27 8.22
N TYR A 15 -2.37 -24.37 9.05
CA TYR A 15 -0.98 -24.20 9.45
C TYR A 15 -0.94 -24.12 10.99
N ASP A 16 0.23 -24.25 11.58
CA ASP A 16 0.38 -24.09 13.02
C ASP A 16 0.01 -22.66 13.47
N GLU A 17 0.21 -21.67 12.57
CA GLU A 17 -0.06 -20.25 12.82
C GLU A 17 -1.50 -19.80 12.49
N GLY A 18 -2.35 -20.69 11.92
CA GLY A 18 -3.71 -20.29 11.57
C GLY A 18 -4.36 -21.10 10.46
N VAL A 19 -5.50 -20.61 10.01
CA VAL A 19 -6.28 -21.27 8.95
C VAL A 19 -6.62 -20.26 7.85
N ALA A 20 -6.77 -20.78 6.64
CA ALA A 20 -7.21 -19.98 5.50
C ALA A 20 -8.22 -20.76 4.66
N TYR A 21 -9.18 -20.03 4.06
CA TYR A 21 -10.07 -20.60 3.06
C TYR A 21 -10.17 -19.72 1.83
N ARG A 22 -10.52 -20.34 0.71
CA ARG A 22 -10.91 -19.64 -0.51
C ARG A 22 -11.95 -20.40 -1.30
N PHE A 23 -12.62 -19.70 -2.20
CA PHE A 23 -13.47 -20.29 -3.20
C PHE A 23 -12.68 -20.58 -4.49
N ILE A 24 -13.11 -21.59 -5.24
CA ILE A 24 -12.59 -21.96 -6.56
C ILE A 24 -13.78 -22.22 -7.46
N VAL A 25 -13.86 -21.51 -8.59
CA VAL A 25 -14.79 -21.81 -9.67
C VAL A 25 -14.09 -22.67 -10.71
N THR A 26 -14.72 -23.78 -11.07
CA THR A 26 -14.16 -24.78 -12.01
C THR A 26 -14.75 -24.67 -13.40
N GLU A 27 -15.88 -23.98 -13.56
CA GLU A 27 -16.51 -23.75 -14.86
C GLU A 27 -15.77 -22.69 -15.67
N ASN A 28 -15.58 -22.97 -16.96
CA ASN A 28 -14.86 -22.05 -17.85
C ASN A 28 -15.82 -21.15 -18.65
N LYS A 29 -16.76 -20.50 -17.95
CA LYS A 29 -17.68 -19.50 -18.52
C LYS A 29 -17.53 -18.19 -17.80
N PRO A 30 -17.63 -17.04 -18.49
CA PRO A 30 -17.62 -15.73 -17.83
C PRO A 30 -18.80 -15.60 -16.86
N PHE A 31 -18.56 -14.93 -15.73
CA PHE A 31 -19.57 -14.63 -14.73
C PHE A 31 -19.19 -13.37 -13.93
N ASN A 32 -20.20 -12.77 -13.29
CA ASN A 32 -20.00 -11.69 -12.33
C ASN A 32 -20.21 -12.22 -10.91
N VAL A 33 -19.39 -11.73 -9.97
CA VAL A 33 -19.58 -11.94 -8.54
C VAL A 33 -20.36 -10.74 -8.00
N ILE A 34 -21.58 -10.99 -7.55
CA ILE A 34 -22.44 -9.93 -7.02
C ILE A 34 -22.03 -9.57 -5.59
N ALA A 35 -21.73 -10.57 -4.76
CA ALA A 35 -21.32 -10.39 -3.38
C ALA A 35 -20.49 -11.59 -2.89
N GLU A 36 -19.73 -11.38 -1.82
CA GLU A 36 -19.06 -12.43 -1.05
C GLU A 36 -19.53 -12.35 0.42
N GLU A 37 -19.92 -13.48 0.98
CA GLU A 37 -20.20 -13.63 2.40
C GLU A 37 -18.92 -14.09 3.11
N ALA A 38 -18.23 -13.17 3.77
CA ALA A 38 -17.07 -13.41 4.62
C ALA A 38 -17.41 -12.91 6.03
N THR A 39 -17.75 -13.82 6.95
CA THR A 39 -18.16 -13.49 8.31
C THR A 39 -17.26 -14.18 9.33
N PHE A 40 -16.79 -13.42 10.29
CA PHE A 40 -15.94 -13.86 11.38
C PHE A 40 -16.75 -13.67 12.68
N ASN A 41 -17.19 -14.79 13.28
CA ASN A 41 -18.01 -14.79 14.49
C ASN A 41 -17.15 -15.15 15.70
N PHE A 42 -17.34 -14.42 16.78
CA PHE A 42 -16.64 -14.60 18.05
C PHE A 42 -17.62 -15.03 19.13
N ASP A 43 -17.14 -15.81 20.10
CA ASP A 43 -17.94 -16.34 21.23
C ASP A 43 -18.14 -15.30 22.35
N ASP A 44 -17.44 -14.17 22.28
CA ASP A 44 -17.49 -13.11 23.28
C ASP A 44 -17.28 -11.72 22.65
N ASP A 45 -17.47 -10.66 23.41
CA ASP A 45 -17.20 -9.26 23.03
C ASP A 45 -15.75 -8.91 23.31
N TYR A 46 -14.91 -9.11 22.32
CA TYR A 46 -13.46 -8.93 22.44
C TYR A 46 -12.97 -7.52 22.07
N MET A 47 -11.93 -7.07 22.77
CA MET A 47 -11.15 -5.91 22.37
C MET A 47 -10.49 -6.13 21.01
N THR A 48 -10.48 -5.09 20.20
CA THR A 48 -10.05 -5.23 18.81
C THR A 48 -9.29 -3.98 18.37
N TYR A 49 -8.18 -4.17 17.68
CA TYR A 49 -7.44 -3.09 17.01
C TYR A 49 -8.00 -2.89 15.60
N ILE A 50 -8.67 -1.76 15.39
CA ILE A 50 -9.44 -1.46 14.18
C ILE A 50 -8.81 -0.29 13.43
N PRO A 51 -8.29 -0.49 12.21
CA PRO A 51 -7.86 0.59 11.31
C PRO A 51 -9.06 1.09 10.48
N TYR A 52 -9.85 1.99 11.04
CA TYR A 52 -10.97 2.60 10.30
C TYR A 52 -10.49 3.40 9.10
N VAL A 53 -11.32 3.46 8.07
CA VAL A 53 -11.15 4.46 7.01
C VAL A 53 -11.20 5.86 7.62
N ARG A 54 -10.18 6.67 7.33
CA ARG A 54 -10.06 8.04 7.88
C ARG A 54 -11.30 8.88 7.53
N GLY A 55 -11.90 9.47 8.55
CA GLY A 55 -13.13 10.26 8.41
C GLY A 55 -14.39 9.45 8.06
N GLY A 56 -14.33 8.12 8.08
CA GLY A 56 -15.42 7.21 7.71
C GLY A 56 -16.69 7.41 8.54
N LYS A 57 -16.56 7.84 9.81
CA LYS A 57 -17.70 8.12 10.69
C LYS A 57 -18.75 9.06 10.08
N ASN A 58 -18.30 10.02 9.28
CA ASN A 58 -19.13 11.06 8.68
C ASN A 58 -19.42 10.83 7.18
N LYS A 59 -19.05 9.66 6.64
CA LYS A 59 -19.22 9.31 5.22
C LYS A 59 -20.25 8.21 5.07
N LYS A 60 -20.88 8.14 3.89
CA LYS A 60 -21.60 6.93 3.48
C LYS A 60 -20.61 5.78 3.28
N VAL A 61 -21.08 4.55 3.34
CA VAL A 61 -20.22 3.37 3.16
C VAL A 61 -19.52 3.40 1.79
N GLU A 62 -20.24 3.79 0.76
CA GLU A 62 -19.73 3.86 -0.61
C GLU A 62 -18.60 4.88 -0.78
N ASP A 63 -18.66 5.99 -0.05
CA ASP A 63 -17.65 7.05 -0.09
C ASP A 63 -16.35 6.63 0.62
N GLN A 64 -16.41 5.60 1.47
CA GLN A 64 -15.26 5.08 2.20
C GLN A 64 -14.37 4.16 1.34
N PHE A 65 -14.86 3.68 0.21
CA PHE A 65 -14.05 2.92 -0.75
C PHE A 65 -12.97 3.75 -1.46
N PHE A 66 -13.01 5.08 -1.30
CA PHE A 66 -11.95 5.97 -1.73
C PHE A 66 -11.20 6.49 -0.50
N ASN A 67 -10.02 5.96 -0.26
CA ASN A 67 -9.17 6.31 0.87
C ASN A 67 -7.73 5.85 0.63
N SER A 68 -6.77 6.47 1.32
CA SER A 68 -5.33 6.17 1.21
C SER A 68 -4.87 4.99 2.08
N PHE A 69 -5.76 4.35 2.83
CA PHE A 69 -5.45 3.25 3.76
C PHE A 69 -4.45 3.64 4.87
N GLU A 70 -4.42 4.91 5.21
CA GLU A 70 -3.56 5.50 6.23
C GLU A 70 -4.39 5.95 7.42
N ASN A 71 -4.39 5.19 8.48
CA ASN A 71 -5.01 5.59 9.74
C ASN A 71 -4.37 4.85 10.92
N VAL A 72 -4.48 5.44 12.11
CA VAL A 72 -4.12 4.81 13.37
C VAL A 72 -5.17 3.75 13.75
N TYR A 73 -4.82 2.88 14.70
CA TYR A 73 -5.76 1.90 15.21
C TYR A 73 -6.67 2.52 16.29
N THR A 74 -7.95 2.18 16.23
CA THR A 74 -8.89 2.35 17.34
C THR A 74 -8.93 1.06 18.13
N HIS A 75 -8.74 1.11 19.44
CA HIS A 75 -8.75 -0.04 20.34
C HIS A 75 -10.06 -0.03 21.13
N VAL A 76 -11.01 -0.88 20.75
CA VAL A 76 -12.39 -0.93 21.26
C VAL A 76 -12.94 -2.34 21.24
N ASN A 77 -13.96 -2.61 22.06
CA ASN A 77 -14.72 -3.87 21.96
C ASN A 77 -15.49 -3.96 20.62
N LEU A 78 -15.74 -5.18 20.17
CA LEU A 78 -16.54 -5.41 18.97
C LEU A 78 -17.90 -4.70 19.04
N SER A 79 -18.58 -4.76 20.17
CA SER A 79 -19.88 -4.10 20.38
C SER A 79 -19.83 -2.57 20.31
N GLU A 80 -18.66 -1.97 20.50
CA GLU A 80 -18.45 -0.51 20.46
C GLU A 80 -18.03 0.00 19.08
N MET A 81 -17.81 -0.88 18.11
CA MET A 81 -17.43 -0.49 16.77
C MET A 81 -18.48 0.41 16.09
N GLY A 82 -17.99 1.37 15.33
CA GLY A 82 -18.85 2.25 14.54
C GLY A 82 -19.65 1.51 13.48
N THR A 83 -20.98 1.52 13.58
CA THR A 83 -21.89 0.74 12.72
C THR A 83 -21.84 1.12 11.24
N ASN A 84 -21.40 2.33 10.92
CA ASN A 84 -21.31 2.84 9.54
C ASN A 84 -19.85 3.02 9.07
N GLN A 85 -18.87 2.53 9.83
CA GLN A 85 -17.46 2.68 9.49
C GLN A 85 -16.90 1.38 8.90
N LEU A 86 -16.20 1.53 7.79
CA LEU A 86 -15.37 0.48 7.24
C LEU A 86 -14.00 0.50 7.91
N ALA A 87 -13.44 -0.68 8.14
CA ALA A 87 -12.05 -0.87 8.51
C ALA A 87 -11.34 -1.71 7.44
N PHE A 88 -10.11 -1.35 7.13
CA PHE A 88 -9.29 -2.19 6.25
C PHE A 88 -8.56 -3.28 7.06
N THR A 89 -8.16 -4.35 6.40
CA THR A 89 -7.40 -5.44 7.03
C THR A 89 -5.87 -5.14 6.95
N PRO A 90 -5.03 -5.72 7.82
CA PRO A 90 -5.33 -6.65 8.91
C PRO A 90 -6.05 -6.04 10.10
N VAL A 91 -6.87 -6.85 10.78
CA VAL A 91 -7.53 -6.51 12.04
C VAL A 91 -7.12 -7.53 13.10
N VAL A 92 -6.76 -7.09 14.28
CA VAL A 92 -6.36 -7.98 15.39
C VAL A 92 -7.38 -7.93 16.50
N VAL A 93 -7.87 -9.10 16.91
CA VAL A 93 -8.83 -9.33 17.99
C VAL A 93 -8.11 -10.00 19.16
N GLU A 94 -8.25 -9.45 20.35
CA GLU A 94 -7.67 -9.96 21.59
C GLU A 94 -8.59 -11.04 22.17
N LEU A 95 -8.20 -12.31 22.05
CA LEU A 95 -8.96 -13.43 22.58
C LEU A 95 -8.66 -13.67 24.07
N LYS A 96 -9.35 -14.61 24.68
CA LYS A 96 -9.09 -15.08 26.06
C LYS A 96 -7.66 -15.60 26.20
N ASP A 97 -7.15 -15.56 27.43
CA ASP A 97 -5.83 -16.09 27.79
C ASP A 97 -4.65 -15.43 27.04
N GLY A 98 -4.80 -14.17 26.67
CA GLY A 98 -3.75 -13.39 25.98
C GLY A 98 -3.52 -13.77 24.53
N LYS A 99 -4.31 -14.69 23.98
CA LYS A 99 -4.23 -15.05 22.56
C LYS A 99 -4.72 -13.93 21.66
N LYS A 100 -4.23 -13.91 20.43
CA LYS A 100 -4.67 -12.95 19.40
C LYS A 100 -5.18 -13.72 18.17
N LEU A 101 -6.18 -13.15 17.53
CA LEU A 101 -6.63 -13.57 16.20
C LEU A 101 -6.49 -12.42 15.23
N CYS A 102 -5.73 -12.61 14.16
CA CYS A 102 -5.61 -11.61 13.10
C CYS A 102 -6.40 -12.02 11.87
N ILE A 103 -7.29 -11.14 11.41
CA ILE A 103 -8.02 -11.31 10.16
C ILE A 103 -7.23 -10.62 9.04
N ALA A 104 -6.86 -11.40 8.04
CA ALA A 104 -6.10 -10.94 6.88
C ALA A 104 -6.61 -11.59 5.59
N GLU A 105 -6.00 -11.23 4.47
CA GLU A 105 -6.27 -11.80 3.15
C GLU A 105 -5.00 -11.96 2.34
N SER A 106 -5.02 -12.85 1.36
CA SER A 106 -3.89 -13.03 0.45
C SER A 106 -4.35 -13.40 -0.96
N ASP A 107 -3.44 -13.23 -1.93
CA ASP A 107 -3.67 -13.57 -3.33
C ASP A 107 -4.86 -12.81 -3.94
N VAL A 108 -4.96 -11.53 -3.60
CA VAL A 108 -6.02 -10.65 -4.11
C VAL A 108 -5.63 -10.20 -5.52
N GLU A 109 -5.87 -11.05 -6.49
CA GLU A 109 -5.64 -10.78 -7.89
C GLU A 109 -6.98 -10.75 -8.64
N SER A 110 -7.21 -9.69 -9.41
CA SER A 110 -8.45 -9.51 -10.19
C SER A 110 -9.73 -9.66 -9.35
N TYR A 111 -9.67 -9.09 -8.14
CA TYR A 111 -10.74 -9.11 -7.16
C TYR A 111 -10.56 -7.94 -6.18
N PRO A 112 -11.64 -7.38 -5.59
CA PRO A 112 -11.50 -6.29 -4.63
C PRO A 112 -10.90 -6.75 -3.30
N GLY A 113 -10.17 -5.86 -2.63
CA GLY A 113 -9.72 -6.04 -1.25
C GLY A 113 -10.89 -6.12 -0.26
N MET A 114 -10.64 -6.76 0.89
CA MET A 114 -11.64 -6.92 1.94
C MET A 114 -11.54 -5.80 2.97
N PHE A 115 -12.59 -5.01 3.09
CA PHE A 115 -12.89 -4.26 4.31
C PHE A 115 -13.69 -5.12 5.27
N VAL A 116 -13.70 -4.76 6.54
CA VAL A 116 -14.59 -5.34 7.55
C VAL A 116 -15.48 -4.29 8.19
N ARG A 117 -16.65 -4.71 8.65
CA ARG A 117 -17.65 -3.85 9.29
C ARG A 117 -18.40 -4.63 10.36
N ASN A 118 -18.82 -3.94 11.41
CA ASN A 118 -19.76 -4.46 12.42
C ASN A 118 -21.04 -3.63 12.44
N ALA A 119 -21.92 -3.85 11.46
CA ALA A 119 -23.13 -3.05 11.26
C ALA A 119 -24.14 -3.18 12.41
N ASN A 120 -24.10 -4.26 13.16
CA ASN A 120 -25.09 -4.59 14.18
C ASN A 120 -24.54 -4.53 15.61
N GLN A 121 -23.30 -4.10 15.78
CA GLN A 121 -22.59 -4.10 17.08
C GLN A 121 -22.66 -5.48 17.78
N SER A 122 -22.56 -6.52 16.99
CA SER A 122 -22.55 -7.92 17.43
C SER A 122 -21.12 -8.43 17.59
N ASN A 123 -20.95 -9.62 18.14
CA ASN A 123 -19.65 -10.28 18.23
C ASN A 123 -19.22 -10.85 16.85
N SER A 124 -19.39 -10.07 15.79
CA SER A 124 -19.09 -10.51 14.42
C SER A 124 -18.52 -9.38 13.59
N LEU A 125 -17.55 -9.73 12.74
CA LEU A 125 -17.05 -8.87 11.68
C LEU A 125 -17.48 -9.43 10.32
N LYS A 126 -18.04 -8.59 9.46
CA LYS A 126 -18.46 -8.97 8.12
C LYS A 126 -17.59 -8.28 7.06
N GLY A 127 -17.12 -9.06 6.09
CA GLY A 127 -16.42 -8.56 4.91
C GLY A 127 -17.32 -7.64 4.06
N VAL A 128 -16.73 -6.55 3.57
CA VAL A 128 -17.36 -5.59 2.68
C VAL A 128 -16.40 -5.32 1.52
N PHE A 129 -16.91 -5.30 0.30
CA PHE A 129 -16.12 -5.23 -0.92
C PHE A 129 -16.61 -4.10 -1.81
N ALA A 130 -15.67 -3.33 -2.37
CA ALA A 130 -16.01 -2.26 -3.29
C ALA A 130 -16.56 -2.82 -4.61
N PRO A 131 -17.75 -2.41 -5.05
CA PRO A 131 -18.24 -2.77 -6.39
C PRO A 131 -17.34 -2.21 -7.48
N CYS A 132 -17.32 -2.88 -8.63
CA CYS A 132 -16.55 -2.46 -9.79
C CYS A 132 -16.90 -1.03 -10.22
N PRO A 133 -15.92 -0.21 -10.61
CA PRO A 133 -16.19 1.09 -11.22
C PRO A 133 -16.97 0.92 -12.53
N LYS A 134 -18.05 1.68 -12.70
CA LYS A 134 -18.78 1.83 -13.94
C LYS A 134 -18.34 3.05 -14.71
N GLU A 135 -18.19 4.17 -14.00
CA GLU A 135 -17.75 5.43 -14.56
C GLU A 135 -16.65 6.04 -13.68
N THR A 136 -15.65 6.62 -14.32
CA THR A 136 -14.56 7.32 -13.64
C THR A 136 -14.24 8.64 -14.32
N VAL A 137 -13.78 9.61 -13.55
CA VAL A 137 -13.29 10.89 -14.04
C VAL A 137 -11.90 11.17 -13.52
N GLN A 138 -11.09 11.87 -14.30
CA GLN A 138 -9.82 12.37 -13.83
C GLN A 138 -10.03 13.48 -12.80
N GLY A 139 -9.36 13.39 -11.65
CA GLY A 139 -9.53 14.37 -10.58
C GLY A 139 -8.56 14.16 -9.44
N GLY A 140 -8.99 14.54 -8.23
CA GLY A 140 -8.22 14.39 -7.01
C GLY A 140 -6.99 15.28 -6.94
N HIS A 141 -6.00 14.88 -6.15
CA HIS A 141 -4.76 15.61 -5.95
C HIS A 141 -4.07 15.84 -7.30
N ASN A 142 -3.84 17.11 -7.64
CA ASN A 142 -3.18 17.56 -8.87
C ASN A 142 -3.68 16.87 -10.17
N LYS A 143 -4.93 16.37 -10.19
CA LYS A 143 -5.54 15.60 -11.29
C LYS A 143 -4.84 14.25 -11.55
N LEU A 144 -4.22 13.68 -10.55
CA LEU A 144 -3.43 12.45 -10.64
C LEU A 144 -4.21 11.18 -10.27
N GLN A 145 -5.52 11.30 -10.02
CA GLN A 145 -6.38 10.20 -9.61
C GLN A 145 -7.52 9.93 -10.61
N LYS A 146 -8.07 8.73 -10.54
CA LYS A 146 -9.35 8.37 -11.16
C LYS A 146 -10.42 8.26 -10.09
N LEU A 147 -11.31 9.23 -10.02
CA LEU A 147 -12.44 9.24 -9.11
C LEU A 147 -13.59 8.44 -9.69
N VAL A 148 -14.13 7.50 -8.91
CA VAL A 148 -15.28 6.70 -9.33
C VAL A 148 -16.55 7.51 -9.11
N THR A 149 -17.30 7.78 -10.17
CA THR A 149 -18.56 8.54 -10.15
C THR A 149 -19.80 7.65 -10.20
N ALA A 150 -19.65 6.43 -10.68
CA ALA A 150 -20.68 5.40 -10.65
C ALA A 150 -20.05 4.01 -10.50
N ARG A 151 -20.76 3.10 -9.83
CA ARG A 151 -20.35 1.71 -9.64
C ARG A 151 -21.35 0.75 -10.25
N GLU A 152 -20.87 -0.43 -10.62
CA GLU A 152 -21.68 -1.55 -11.06
C GLU A 152 -22.41 -2.20 -9.87
N ASP A 153 -23.32 -3.14 -10.13
CA ASP A 153 -24.03 -3.94 -9.13
C ASP A 153 -23.30 -5.25 -8.78
N TYR A 154 -22.03 -5.39 -9.20
CA TYR A 154 -21.17 -6.54 -8.92
C TYR A 154 -19.79 -6.08 -8.44
N ILE A 155 -19.15 -6.95 -7.66
CA ILE A 155 -17.82 -6.67 -7.06
C ILE A 155 -16.67 -7.17 -7.93
N ALA A 156 -16.89 -8.17 -8.77
CA ALA A 156 -15.89 -8.66 -9.71
C ALA A 156 -16.49 -9.22 -10.98
N LYS A 157 -15.80 -9.01 -12.11
CA LYS A 157 -16.08 -9.64 -13.40
C LYS A 157 -15.00 -10.67 -13.68
N CYS A 158 -15.40 -11.91 -13.90
CA CYS A 158 -14.52 -13.05 -14.05
C CYS A 158 -14.64 -13.66 -15.45
N SER A 159 -13.52 -14.00 -16.07
CA SER A 159 -13.49 -14.58 -17.42
C SER A 159 -13.83 -16.09 -17.46
N GLY A 160 -13.82 -16.76 -16.31
CA GLY A 160 -14.08 -18.20 -16.20
C GLY A 160 -13.39 -18.80 -14.98
N ARG A 161 -12.92 -20.05 -15.12
CA ARG A 161 -12.23 -20.78 -14.05
C ARG A 161 -11.20 -19.93 -13.32
N ARG A 162 -11.33 -19.86 -11.98
CA ARG A 162 -10.37 -19.15 -11.15
C ARG A 162 -10.39 -19.60 -9.68
N SER A 163 -9.30 -19.33 -8.98
CA SER A 163 -9.28 -19.25 -7.52
C SER A 163 -9.56 -17.82 -7.07
N PHE A 164 -10.24 -17.68 -5.94
CA PHE A 164 -10.49 -16.39 -5.28
C PHE A 164 -9.46 -16.11 -4.19
N PRO A 165 -9.39 -14.90 -3.66
CA PRO A 165 -8.48 -14.57 -2.56
C PRO A 165 -8.65 -15.47 -1.35
N TRP A 166 -7.56 -15.71 -0.64
CA TRP A 166 -7.58 -16.36 0.65
C TRP A 166 -8.12 -15.42 1.73
N ARG A 167 -9.05 -15.90 2.54
CA ARG A 167 -9.46 -15.29 3.80
C ARG A 167 -8.73 -16.02 4.91
N ILE A 168 -8.02 -15.26 5.75
CA ILE A 168 -7.05 -15.80 6.69
C ILE A 168 -7.46 -15.43 8.11
N ALA A 169 -7.41 -16.41 9.01
CA ALA A 169 -7.47 -16.23 10.44
C ALA A 169 -6.15 -16.75 11.05
N ILE A 170 -5.26 -15.84 11.40
CA ILE A 170 -4.00 -16.13 12.09
C ILE A 170 -4.30 -16.19 13.58
N VAL A 171 -3.80 -17.21 14.26
CA VAL A 171 -3.92 -17.37 15.70
C VAL A 171 -2.54 -17.34 16.33
N SER A 172 -2.36 -16.51 17.34
CA SER A 172 -1.10 -16.34 18.05
C SER A 172 -1.33 -16.55 19.55
N SER A 173 -0.40 -17.21 20.20
CA SER A 173 -0.35 -17.38 21.65
C SER A 173 0.57 -16.35 22.34
N ASP A 174 1.41 -15.70 21.57
CA ASP A 174 2.37 -14.68 22.02
C ASP A 174 2.48 -13.59 20.93
N ASP A 175 2.48 -12.33 21.32
CA ASP A 175 2.50 -11.20 20.37
C ASP A 175 3.67 -11.27 19.38
N LYS A 176 4.83 -11.77 19.79
CA LYS A 176 5.99 -11.93 18.90
C LYS A 176 5.73 -12.85 17.70
N GLU A 177 4.81 -13.81 17.82
CA GLU A 177 4.42 -14.70 16.72
C GLU A 177 3.70 -13.96 15.60
N LEU A 178 3.11 -12.78 15.88
CA LEU A 178 2.52 -11.91 14.87
C LEU A 178 3.59 -11.22 14.01
N LEU A 179 4.74 -10.87 14.59
CA LEU A 179 5.85 -10.24 13.86
C LEU A 179 6.53 -11.19 12.87
N ASP A 180 6.59 -12.47 13.20
CA ASP A 180 7.25 -13.50 12.39
C ASP A 180 6.27 -14.28 11.50
N ASN A 181 5.03 -13.81 11.43
CA ASN A 181 3.98 -14.47 10.64
C ASN A 181 4.12 -14.12 9.15
N ASP A 182 4.19 -15.15 8.31
CA ASP A 182 4.32 -15.01 6.86
C ASP A 182 3.17 -15.72 6.08
N MET A 183 2.03 -15.98 6.73
CA MET A 183 0.89 -16.67 6.09
C MET A 183 0.39 -15.93 4.84
N VAL A 184 0.37 -14.59 4.84
CA VAL A 184 -0.05 -13.81 3.66
C VAL A 184 0.89 -14.10 2.49
N TYR A 185 2.19 -14.12 2.72
CA TYR A 185 3.20 -14.46 1.72
C TYR A 185 3.12 -15.93 1.27
N LYS A 186 3.04 -16.87 2.21
CA LYS A 186 2.95 -18.32 1.93
C LYS A 186 1.75 -18.69 1.05
N LEU A 187 0.63 -18.01 1.22
CA LEU A 187 -0.62 -18.29 0.51
C LEU A 187 -0.72 -17.64 -0.87
N ALA A 188 0.08 -16.63 -1.14
CA ALA A 188 0.11 -15.95 -2.43
C ALA A 188 0.66 -16.85 -3.54
N ALA A 189 0.30 -16.53 -4.79
CA ALA A 189 0.83 -17.19 -5.96
C ALA A 189 2.37 -17.08 -6.02
N PRO A 190 3.07 -18.12 -6.51
CA PRO A 190 4.53 -18.08 -6.64
C PRO A 190 4.98 -17.01 -7.63
N SER A 191 6.28 -16.71 -7.58
CA SER A 191 6.90 -15.72 -8.50
C SER A 191 6.62 -16.10 -9.97
N ARG A 192 6.27 -15.07 -10.74
CA ARG A 192 6.13 -15.14 -12.20
C ARG A 192 7.38 -14.65 -12.94
N LEU A 193 8.37 -14.14 -12.18
CA LEU A 193 9.64 -13.69 -12.75
C LEU A 193 10.65 -14.84 -12.76
N GLU A 194 11.21 -15.15 -13.91
CA GLU A 194 12.25 -16.17 -14.09
C GLU A 194 13.60 -15.67 -13.54
N ASP A 195 13.92 -14.40 -13.79
CA ASP A 195 15.13 -13.74 -13.28
C ASP A 195 14.77 -12.59 -12.34
N THR A 196 15.24 -12.67 -11.11
CA THR A 196 15.12 -11.64 -10.08
C THR A 196 16.46 -11.02 -9.69
N SER A 197 17.54 -11.39 -10.37
CA SER A 197 18.90 -10.96 -10.03
C SER A 197 19.14 -9.45 -10.17
N TRP A 198 18.32 -8.78 -11.00
CA TRP A 198 18.35 -7.35 -11.23
C TRP A 198 17.65 -6.54 -10.13
N ILE A 199 16.78 -7.17 -9.33
CA ILE A 199 16.07 -6.52 -8.22
C ILE A 199 17.07 -6.29 -7.10
N LYS A 200 17.31 -5.03 -6.74
CA LYS A 200 18.28 -4.64 -5.72
C LYS A 200 17.61 -3.71 -4.71
N PRO A 201 16.93 -4.26 -3.68
CA PRO A 201 16.43 -3.44 -2.58
C PRO A 201 17.58 -2.69 -1.90
N GLY A 202 17.28 -1.51 -1.37
CA GLY A 202 18.29 -0.68 -0.70
C GLY A 202 17.67 0.47 0.05
N LYS A 203 18.52 1.24 0.73
CA LYS A 203 18.14 2.46 1.44
C LYS A 203 17.92 3.59 0.43
N VAL A 204 17.04 4.51 0.79
CA VAL A 204 16.66 5.65 -0.05
C VAL A 204 16.90 6.95 0.70
N ALA A 205 17.51 7.94 0.04
CA ALA A 205 17.44 9.33 0.45
C ALA A 205 16.22 9.99 -0.21
N TRP A 206 15.35 10.61 0.60
CA TRP A 206 14.06 11.11 0.17
C TRP A 206 13.88 12.57 0.61
N GLU A 207 13.77 13.48 -0.36
CA GLU A 207 13.78 14.92 -0.12
C GLU A 207 12.44 15.48 0.36
N TRP A 208 11.34 14.77 0.16
CA TRP A 208 10.02 15.19 0.59
C TRP A 208 9.94 15.47 2.08
N TRP A 209 10.62 14.67 2.90
CA TRP A 209 10.72 14.90 4.34
C TRP A 209 11.19 16.30 4.70
N ASN A 210 12.14 16.83 3.98
CA ASN A 210 12.73 18.15 4.19
C ASN A 210 12.10 19.23 3.31
N SER A 211 10.96 18.95 2.65
CA SER A 211 10.33 19.84 1.66
C SER A 211 11.34 20.31 0.60
N CYS A 212 12.13 19.38 0.08
CA CYS A 212 13.26 19.61 -0.84
C CYS A 212 14.32 20.58 -0.32
N GLY A 213 14.37 20.79 1.01
CA GLY A 213 15.28 21.72 1.65
C GLY A 213 16.64 21.10 1.98
N LEU A 214 17.67 21.94 1.97
CA LEU A 214 19.01 21.63 2.47
C LEU A 214 19.53 22.77 3.31
N SER A 215 20.37 22.47 4.29
CA SER A 215 21.11 23.48 5.06
C SER A 215 22.61 23.34 4.84
N GLY A 216 23.36 24.46 5.00
CA GLY A 216 24.81 24.46 4.81
C GLY A 216 25.25 24.40 3.36
N VAL A 217 24.39 24.81 2.42
CA VAL A 217 24.68 24.93 0.99
C VAL A 217 24.67 26.39 0.54
N ASP A 218 25.40 26.72 -0.51
CA ASP A 218 25.55 28.07 -1.08
C ASP A 218 24.60 28.34 -2.25
N PHE A 219 23.62 27.48 -2.47
CA PHE A 219 22.62 27.60 -3.51
C PHE A 219 21.20 27.51 -2.91
N LYS A 220 20.21 27.93 -3.69
CA LYS A 220 18.79 27.81 -3.33
C LYS A 220 18.34 26.36 -3.50
N ALA A 221 18.10 25.66 -2.40
CA ALA A 221 17.53 24.32 -2.41
C ALA A 221 16.07 24.32 -2.93
N GLY A 222 15.68 23.22 -3.57
CA GLY A 222 14.35 23.03 -4.15
C GLY A 222 14.37 21.91 -5.18
N VAL A 223 13.33 21.83 -6.01
CA VAL A 223 13.27 20.87 -7.12
C VAL A 223 14.16 21.39 -8.26
N ASN A 224 15.45 21.06 -8.22
CA ASN A 224 16.44 21.43 -9.21
C ASN A 224 17.66 20.50 -9.16
N ASN A 225 18.44 20.47 -10.26
CA ASN A 225 19.57 19.54 -10.39
C ASN A 225 20.64 19.71 -9.31
N VAL A 226 20.94 20.93 -8.87
CA VAL A 226 21.99 21.12 -7.83
C VAL A 226 21.58 20.53 -6.48
N THR A 227 20.29 20.62 -6.13
CA THR A 227 19.76 20.01 -4.92
C THR A 227 19.84 18.48 -5.00
N TYR A 228 19.40 17.88 -6.09
CA TYR A 228 19.46 16.41 -6.23
C TYR A 228 20.90 15.89 -6.32
N LYS A 229 21.83 16.64 -6.92
CA LYS A 229 23.26 16.27 -6.85
C LYS A 229 23.78 16.25 -5.42
N ALA A 230 23.35 17.18 -4.57
CA ALA A 230 23.73 17.16 -3.15
C ALA A 230 23.14 15.95 -2.41
N TYR A 231 21.89 15.54 -2.71
CA TYR A 231 21.31 14.29 -2.19
C TYR A 231 22.04 13.06 -2.70
N ILE A 232 22.47 13.03 -3.97
CA ILE A 232 23.26 11.94 -4.55
C ILE A 232 24.63 11.85 -3.88
N ASP A 233 25.31 12.97 -3.66
CA ASP A 233 26.60 13.00 -2.94
C ASP A 233 26.45 12.50 -1.52
N PHE A 234 25.39 12.92 -0.81
CA PHE A 234 25.07 12.44 0.53
C PHE A 234 24.82 10.93 0.52
N ALA A 235 23.99 10.43 -0.39
CA ALA A 235 23.68 9.01 -0.53
C ALA A 235 24.94 8.20 -0.77
N SER A 236 25.78 8.60 -1.73
CA SER A 236 27.05 7.96 -2.05
C SER A 236 27.99 7.91 -0.84
N LYS A 237 28.15 9.05 -0.14
CA LYS A 237 29.02 9.15 1.04
C LYS A 237 28.58 8.23 2.20
N HIS A 238 27.29 8.01 2.34
CA HIS A 238 26.70 7.27 3.47
C HIS A 238 26.27 5.84 3.13
N GLY A 239 26.59 5.35 1.95
CA GLY A 239 26.20 4.00 1.51
C GLY A 239 24.68 3.81 1.42
N ILE A 240 24.00 4.84 0.89
CA ILE A 240 22.59 4.81 0.54
C ILE A 240 22.50 4.52 -0.95
N GLU A 241 21.73 3.50 -1.31
CA GLU A 241 21.73 2.96 -2.67
C GLU A 241 20.95 3.83 -3.66
N TYR A 242 19.94 4.57 -3.18
CA TYR A 242 19.02 5.30 -4.05
C TYR A 242 18.68 6.71 -3.57
N VAL A 243 18.28 7.56 -4.53
CA VAL A 243 17.60 8.82 -4.28
C VAL A 243 16.26 8.78 -5.00
N ILE A 244 15.16 9.10 -4.31
CA ILE A 244 13.85 9.33 -4.93
C ILE A 244 13.72 10.83 -5.27
N LEU A 245 13.33 11.13 -6.51
CA LEU A 245 12.77 12.41 -6.89
C LEU A 245 11.26 12.32 -6.69
N ASP A 246 10.75 12.95 -5.62
CA ASP A 246 9.32 12.96 -5.28
C ASP A 246 8.51 13.91 -6.18
N GLU A 247 7.24 14.17 -5.88
CA GLU A 247 6.38 15.03 -6.71
C GLU A 247 7.00 16.39 -6.96
N GLY A 248 7.06 16.82 -8.23
CA GLY A 248 7.56 18.13 -8.63
C GLY A 248 8.58 18.11 -9.78
N TRP A 249 9.21 17.00 -10.10
CA TRP A 249 10.13 16.88 -11.24
C TRP A 249 9.41 16.89 -12.59
N ALA A 250 8.15 16.49 -12.64
CA ALA A 250 7.28 16.61 -13.81
C ALA A 250 6.30 17.79 -13.64
N VAL A 251 5.86 18.39 -14.75
CA VAL A 251 5.00 19.57 -14.75
C VAL A 251 3.67 19.29 -14.08
N ASN A 252 3.39 20.01 -13.00
CA ASN A 252 2.18 19.86 -12.20
C ASN A 252 0.88 20.11 -13.00
N LEU A 253 -0.22 19.46 -12.62
CA LEU A 253 -1.56 19.54 -13.22
C LEU A 253 -1.67 19.06 -14.68
N LYS A 254 -0.58 18.61 -15.29
CA LYS A 254 -0.57 18.06 -16.66
C LYS A 254 -0.81 16.56 -16.68
N ALA A 255 -0.52 15.85 -15.58
CA ALA A 255 -0.56 14.39 -15.53
C ALA A 255 0.17 13.76 -16.73
N ASP A 256 1.38 14.25 -17.00
CA ASP A 256 2.22 13.82 -18.12
C ASP A 256 3.67 13.72 -17.66
N LEU A 257 4.14 12.49 -17.47
CA LEU A 257 5.48 12.22 -16.98
C LEU A 257 6.60 12.47 -18.02
N PHE A 258 6.25 12.82 -19.25
CA PHE A 258 7.22 13.24 -20.27
C PHE A 258 7.46 14.77 -20.30
N GLN A 259 6.66 15.51 -19.53
CA GLN A 259 6.86 16.96 -19.36
C GLN A 259 7.66 17.22 -18.09
N VAL A 260 8.98 17.17 -18.20
CA VAL A 260 9.90 17.48 -17.12
C VAL A 260 9.98 18.99 -16.89
N VAL A 261 10.06 19.44 -15.64
CA VAL A 261 10.22 20.87 -15.34
C VAL A 261 11.59 21.40 -15.82
N PRO A 262 11.71 22.68 -16.22
CA PRO A 262 12.95 23.22 -16.79
C PRO A 262 14.17 23.15 -15.86
N GLU A 263 13.94 23.10 -14.55
CA GLU A 263 14.97 23.07 -13.52
C GLU A 263 15.60 21.68 -13.34
N ILE A 264 15.03 20.64 -14.01
CA ILE A 264 15.47 19.25 -13.93
C ILE A 264 15.95 18.77 -15.31
N ASP A 265 17.20 18.35 -15.37
CA ASP A 265 17.76 17.53 -16.45
C ASP A 265 17.99 16.11 -15.92
N LEU A 266 17.05 15.21 -16.20
CA LEU A 266 17.11 13.81 -15.75
C LEU A 266 18.30 13.06 -16.36
N LYS A 267 18.69 13.37 -17.60
CA LYS A 267 19.84 12.73 -18.25
C LYS A 267 21.14 13.08 -17.52
N GLU A 268 21.30 14.34 -17.18
CA GLU A 268 22.45 14.81 -16.39
C GLU A 268 22.44 14.17 -14.99
N LEU A 269 21.28 14.11 -14.32
CA LEU A 269 21.16 13.52 -12.98
C LEU A 269 21.47 12.03 -12.98
N VAL A 270 20.98 11.26 -13.96
CA VAL A 270 21.28 9.83 -14.08
C VAL A 270 22.78 9.61 -14.30
N ALA A 271 23.39 10.33 -15.22
CA ALA A 271 24.84 10.23 -15.46
C ALA A 271 25.66 10.59 -14.21
N TYR A 272 25.22 11.60 -13.45
CA TYR A 272 25.86 11.99 -12.20
C TYR A 272 25.70 10.90 -11.13
N ALA A 273 24.50 10.38 -10.94
CA ALA A 273 24.20 9.34 -9.99
C ALA A 273 24.96 8.04 -10.28
N ASP A 274 25.03 7.62 -11.54
CA ASP A 274 25.82 6.46 -11.98
C ASP A 274 27.31 6.64 -11.63
N SER A 275 27.87 7.83 -11.82
CA SER A 275 29.26 8.15 -11.45
C SER A 275 29.54 8.06 -9.93
N LYS A 276 28.49 8.10 -9.12
CA LYS A 276 28.50 8.02 -7.65
C LYS A 276 28.02 6.66 -7.13
N HIS A 277 27.67 5.73 -8.00
CA HIS A 277 27.08 4.42 -7.67
C HIS A 277 25.75 4.53 -6.89
N VAL A 278 24.92 5.51 -7.23
CA VAL A 278 23.60 5.75 -6.67
C VAL A 278 22.54 5.60 -7.78
N GLY A 279 21.48 4.87 -7.50
CA GLY A 279 20.33 4.73 -8.40
C GLY A 279 19.31 5.86 -8.21
N LEU A 280 18.60 6.22 -9.27
CA LEU A 280 17.47 7.15 -9.18
C LEU A 280 16.15 6.44 -9.32
N ILE A 281 15.19 6.82 -8.49
CA ILE A 281 13.80 6.40 -8.51
C ILE A 281 12.95 7.66 -8.72
N LEU A 282 11.93 7.58 -9.55
CA LEU A 282 11.04 8.70 -9.82
C LEU A 282 9.68 8.48 -9.17
N TRP A 283 9.11 9.55 -8.64
CA TRP A 283 7.72 9.57 -8.22
C TRP A 283 6.79 9.69 -9.44
N ALA A 284 5.64 9.01 -9.39
CA ALA A 284 4.65 9.06 -10.44
C ALA A 284 3.23 9.02 -9.84
N GLY A 285 2.40 10.00 -10.19
CA GLY A 285 0.97 9.93 -9.88
C GLY A 285 0.28 8.85 -10.72
N TYR A 286 -0.61 8.10 -10.07
CA TYR A 286 -1.31 6.96 -10.64
C TYR A 286 -1.89 7.20 -12.04
N TYR A 287 -2.66 8.29 -12.23
CA TYR A 287 -3.35 8.54 -13.49
C TYR A 287 -2.39 8.64 -14.69
N ALA A 288 -1.30 9.38 -14.52
CA ALA A 288 -0.30 9.55 -15.56
C ALA A 288 0.44 8.24 -15.84
N PHE A 289 0.81 7.51 -14.78
CA PHE A 289 1.53 6.26 -14.87
C PHE A 289 0.71 5.16 -15.56
N GLU A 290 -0.55 4.98 -15.17
CA GLU A 290 -1.44 3.98 -15.78
C GLU A 290 -1.72 4.26 -17.25
N ARG A 291 -1.98 5.53 -17.60
CA ARG A 291 -2.33 5.92 -18.98
C ARG A 291 -1.24 5.57 -19.98
N ASP A 292 0.01 5.81 -19.64
CA ASP A 292 1.14 5.63 -20.53
C ASP A 292 2.11 4.54 -20.06
N LEU A 293 1.64 3.57 -19.28
CA LEU A 293 2.42 2.62 -18.47
C LEU A 293 3.61 2.01 -19.21
N GLU A 294 3.40 1.35 -20.35
CA GLU A 294 4.48 0.67 -21.05
C GLU A 294 5.48 1.66 -21.67
N ARG A 295 4.99 2.78 -22.19
CA ARG A 295 5.83 3.83 -22.77
C ARG A 295 6.72 4.48 -21.72
N ILE A 296 6.17 4.73 -20.51
CA ILE A 296 6.90 5.27 -19.37
C ILE A 296 7.97 4.29 -18.91
N CYS A 297 7.60 3.04 -18.65
CA CYS A 297 8.54 2.04 -18.18
C CYS A 297 9.70 1.83 -19.17
N LYS A 298 9.40 1.74 -20.46
CA LYS A 298 10.44 1.64 -21.50
C LYS A 298 11.37 2.85 -21.50
N HIS A 299 10.80 4.05 -21.61
CA HIS A 299 11.58 5.29 -21.72
C HIS A 299 12.51 5.52 -20.55
N TYR A 300 11.99 5.37 -19.32
CA TYR A 300 12.76 5.65 -18.12
C TYR A 300 13.76 4.54 -17.77
N SER A 301 13.47 3.29 -18.12
CA SER A 301 14.45 2.22 -18.04
C SER A 301 15.63 2.46 -19.00
N GLU A 302 15.34 2.85 -20.25
CA GLU A 302 16.36 3.18 -21.25
C GLU A 302 17.20 4.41 -20.83
N LEU A 303 16.61 5.34 -20.08
CA LEU A 303 17.32 6.49 -19.49
C LEU A 303 18.25 6.09 -18.35
N GLY A 304 18.01 4.97 -17.66
CA GLY A 304 18.79 4.46 -16.53
C GLY A 304 18.10 4.59 -15.17
N ILE A 305 16.83 4.99 -15.10
CA ILE A 305 16.02 5.00 -13.88
C ILE A 305 15.85 3.58 -13.37
N LYS A 306 15.85 3.40 -12.03
CA LYS A 306 15.81 2.09 -11.37
C LYS A 306 14.40 1.66 -10.91
N GLY A 307 13.46 2.58 -10.86
CA GLY A 307 12.11 2.28 -10.42
C GLY A 307 11.22 3.49 -10.28
N PHE A 308 9.99 3.23 -9.83
CA PHE A 308 9.00 4.25 -9.55
C PHE A 308 8.37 4.09 -8.18
N LYS A 309 8.19 5.22 -7.48
CA LYS A 309 7.22 5.39 -6.41
C LYS A 309 5.92 5.83 -7.05
N VAL A 310 4.93 4.95 -7.11
CA VAL A 310 3.62 5.24 -7.74
C VAL A 310 2.61 5.53 -6.68
N ASP A 311 1.93 6.67 -6.77
CA ASP A 311 1.15 7.24 -5.68
C ASP A 311 -0.27 7.63 -6.10
N PHE A 312 -1.17 7.78 -5.11
CA PHE A 312 -2.56 8.25 -5.28
C PHE A 312 -3.49 7.28 -6.00
N MET A 313 -3.36 5.97 -5.79
CA MET A 313 -4.35 4.98 -6.22
C MET A 313 -5.64 5.09 -5.42
N ASP A 314 -5.54 5.13 -4.09
CA ASP A 314 -6.61 5.38 -3.10
C ASP A 314 -7.86 4.49 -3.22
N ARG A 315 -7.71 3.31 -3.80
CA ARG A 315 -8.77 2.33 -4.01
C ARG A 315 -8.21 0.91 -4.01
N ASP A 316 -9.09 -0.07 -3.76
CA ASP A 316 -8.80 -1.50 -3.85
C ASP A 316 -9.92 -2.30 -4.55
N ASP A 317 -10.76 -1.64 -5.36
CA ASP A 317 -11.69 -2.35 -6.25
C ASP A 317 -10.94 -3.18 -7.30
N GLN A 318 -11.64 -4.11 -7.95
CA GLN A 318 -11.01 -5.01 -8.92
C GLN A 318 -10.16 -4.28 -9.97
N ALA A 319 -10.64 -3.17 -10.50
CA ALA A 319 -9.91 -2.43 -11.54
C ALA A 319 -8.59 -1.85 -11.04
N MET A 320 -8.56 -1.40 -9.78
CA MET A 320 -7.33 -0.90 -9.16
C MET A 320 -6.37 -2.03 -8.82
N VAL A 321 -6.88 -3.16 -8.32
CA VAL A 321 -6.04 -4.36 -8.11
C VAL A 321 -5.44 -4.84 -9.44
N ASP A 322 -6.22 -4.89 -10.51
CA ASP A 322 -5.73 -5.25 -11.84
C ASP A 322 -4.62 -4.30 -12.34
N PHE A 323 -4.74 -3.00 -12.02
CA PHE A 323 -3.68 -2.05 -12.32
C PHE A 323 -2.38 -2.39 -11.59
N HIS A 324 -2.44 -2.70 -10.29
CA HIS A 324 -1.24 -3.05 -9.52
C HIS A 324 -0.49 -4.24 -10.12
N TYR A 325 -1.21 -5.31 -10.48
CA TYR A 325 -0.61 -6.49 -11.11
C TYR A 325 -0.05 -6.20 -12.50
N ARG A 326 -0.80 -5.46 -13.34
CA ARG A 326 -0.34 -5.04 -14.66
C ARG A 326 0.87 -4.10 -14.59
N GLY A 327 0.86 -3.17 -13.63
CA GLY A 327 1.99 -2.27 -13.35
C GLY A 327 3.25 -3.04 -12.97
N ALA A 328 3.10 -4.01 -12.06
CA ALA A 328 4.20 -4.87 -11.62
C ALA A 328 4.79 -5.70 -12.78
N GLU A 329 3.94 -6.31 -13.59
CA GLU A 329 4.35 -7.11 -14.76
C GLU A 329 5.12 -6.27 -15.79
N ILE A 330 4.56 -5.11 -16.16
CA ILE A 330 5.19 -4.24 -17.18
C ILE A 330 6.47 -3.62 -16.63
N ALA A 331 6.50 -3.17 -15.38
CA ALA A 331 7.72 -2.67 -14.77
C ALA A 331 8.81 -3.75 -14.72
N ALA A 332 8.46 -4.99 -14.39
CA ALA A 332 9.41 -6.11 -14.40
C ALA A 332 9.99 -6.38 -15.79
N LYS A 333 9.17 -6.29 -16.85
CA LYS A 333 9.63 -6.42 -18.25
C LYS A 333 10.76 -5.45 -18.59
N TYR A 334 10.77 -4.28 -17.96
CA TYR A 334 11.78 -3.24 -18.16
C TYR A 334 12.77 -3.12 -16.98
N HIS A 335 12.84 -4.14 -16.12
CA HIS A 335 13.72 -4.18 -14.94
C HIS A 335 13.59 -2.97 -14.02
N LEU A 336 12.34 -2.55 -13.75
CA LEU A 336 12.02 -1.45 -12.84
C LEU A 336 11.40 -1.98 -11.55
N MET A 337 11.90 -1.49 -10.43
CA MET A 337 11.33 -1.72 -9.11
C MET A 337 10.16 -0.76 -8.86
N LEU A 338 9.19 -1.19 -8.05
CA LEU A 338 8.04 -0.37 -7.67
C LEU A 338 7.92 -0.27 -6.15
N ASP A 339 7.53 0.92 -5.71
CA ASP A 339 7.03 1.23 -4.39
C ASP A 339 5.65 1.87 -4.55
N TYR A 340 4.60 1.27 -3.96
CA TYR A 340 3.23 1.74 -4.10
C TYR A 340 2.82 2.56 -2.88
N HIS A 341 2.40 3.81 -3.13
CA HIS A 341 1.86 4.76 -2.15
C HIS A 341 0.40 5.11 -2.44
N GLY A 342 -0.31 5.72 -1.47
CA GLY A 342 -1.75 5.91 -1.60
C GLY A 342 -2.45 4.59 -1.98
N THR A 343 -2.09 3.51 -1.31
CA THR A 343 -2.46 2.15 -1.69
C THR A 343 -2.87 1.31 -0.49
N TYR A 344 -3.58 0.21 -0.76
CA TYR A 344 -3.89 -0.79 0.24
C TYR A 344 -2.62 -1.60 0.65
N LYS A 345 -2.69 -2.25 1.82
CA LYS A 345 -1.64 -3.16 2.31
C LYS A 345 -1.28 -4.23 1.29
N PRO A 346 -0.07 -4.79 1.28
CA PRO A 346 0.26 -5.92 0.44
C PRO A 346 -0.62 -7.15 0.77
N THR A 347 -0.89 -7.95 -0.25
CA THR A 347 -1.67 -9.17 -0.16
C THR A 347 -0.92 -10.36 -0.77
N GLY A 348 0.43 -10.33 -0.62
CA GLY A 348 1.31 -11.33 -1.18
C GLY A 348 1.77 -11.08 -2.61
N MET A 349 1.40 -9.94 -3.22
CA MET A 349 1.85 -9.56 -4.56
C MET A 349 3.38 -9.55 -4.67
N ASN A 350 4.08 -9.13 -3.64
CA ASN A 350 5.54 -9.11 -3.58
C ASN A 350 6.19 -10.50 -3.69
N ARG A 351 5.44 -11.59 -3.49
CA ARG A 351 5.86 -12.95 -3.84
C ARG A 351 5.71 -13.21 -5.33
N THR A 352 4.57 -12.82 -5.90
CA THR A 352 4.22 -13.04 -7.31
C THR A 352 5.06 -12.16 -8.24
N TYR A 353 5.27 -10.92 -7.83
CA TYR A 353 6.09 -9.90 -8.51
C TYR A 353 7.09 -9.27 -7.53
N PRO A 354 8.25 -9.92 -7.32
CA PRO A 354 9.27 -9.44 -6.36
C PRO A 354 9.85 -8.05 -6.66
N ASN A 355 9.61 -7.51 -7.85
CA ASN A 355 9.98 -6.15 -8.20
C ASN A 355 9.09 -5.08 -7.54
N VAL A 356 7.95 -5.45 -6.97
CA VAL A 356 7.19 -4.58 -6.07
C VAL A 356 7.78 -4.77 -4.68
N ILE A 357 8.71 -3.90 -4.34
CA ILE A 357 9.55 -4.08 -3.15
C ILE A 357 8.93 -3.48 -1.90
N ASN A 358 8.02 -2.51 -2.06
CA ASN A 358 7.44 -1.83 -0.92
C ASN A 358 6.02 -1.33 -1.17
N PHE A 359 5.29 -1.08 -0.08
CA PHE A 359 3.92 -0.60 -0.05
C PHE A 359 3.72 0.32 1.16
N GLU A 360 3.05 1.43 0.97
CA GLU A 360 2.59 2.26 2.07
C GLU A 360 1.43 1.57 2.82
N GLY A 361 0.20 1.99 2.61
CA GLY A 361 -1.00 1.44 3.28
C GLY A 361 -0.85 1.40 4.80
N VAL A 362 -0.34 2.46 5.41
CA VAL A 362 -0.01 2.60 6.83
C VAL A 362 -0.06 4.07 7.22
N HIS A 363 -0.37 4.38 8.48
CA HIS A 363 -0.15 5.73 9.01
C HIS A 363 1.34 5.93 9.27
N GLY A 364 2.09 6.29 8.22
CA GLY A 364 3.55 6.46 8.28
C GLY A 364 3.99 7.72 9.02
N LEU A 365 5.29 7.82 9.30
CA LEU A 365 5.85 8.97 10.02
C LEU A 365 5.75 10.28 9.24
N GLU A 366 5.55 10.25 7.91
CA GLU A 366 5.30 11.47 7.15
C GLU A 366 4.04 12.22 7.59
N GLN A 367 3.08 11.53 8.23
CA GLN A 367 1.90 12.16 8.80
C GLN A 367 2.22 13.25 9.83
N LEU A 368 3.40 13.20 10.44
CA LEU A 368 3.92 14.26 11.32
C LEU A 368 4.19 15.59 10.60
N LYS A 369 4.23 15.60 9.27
CA LYS A 369 4.33 16.85 8.47
C LYS A 369 3.00 17.60 8.40
N PHE A 370 1.88 16.93 8.67
CA PHE A 370 0.55 17.49 8.46
C PHE A 370 -0.07 17.96 9.78
N SER A 371 -0.95 18.96 9.69
CA SER A 371 -1.68 19.46 10.84
C SER A 371 -2.56 18.39 11.45
N GLY A 372 -2.65 18.34 12.78
CA GLY A 372 -3.44 17.38 13.54
C GLY A 372 -2.71 16.11 13.94
N SER A 373 -1.44 15.95 13.52
CA SER A 373 -0.59 14.84 13.98
C SER A 373 -0.33 14.85 15.48
N GLU A 374 -0.33 16.00 16.10
CA GLU A 374 -0.17 16.20 17.55
C GLU A 374 -1.29 15.55 18.40
N ASN A 375 -2.42 15.22 17.79
CA ASN A 375 -3.54 14.53 18.44
C ASN A 375 -3.44 13.00 18.38
N VAL A 376 -2.36 12.47 17.82
CA VAL A 376 -2.10 11.04 17.69
C VAL A 376 -1.06 10.62 18.71
N ASP A 377 -1.35 9.57 19.49
CA ASP A 377 -0.33 8.88 20.28
C ASP A 377 0.58 8.08 19.36
N GLN A 378 1.55 8.78 18.76
CA GLN A 378 2.45 8.21 17.77
C GLN A 378 3.32 7.11 18.38
N VAL A 379 3.72 7.25 19.64
CA VAL A 379 4.57 6.24 20.30
C VAL A 379 3.83 4.92 20.45
N THR A 380 2.59 4.94 20.94
CA THR A 380 1.77 3.74 21.02
C THR A 380 1.50 3.16 19.64
N TYR A 381 1.25 3.99 18.63
CA TYR A 381 1.05 3.51 17.26
C TYR A 381 2.32 2.85 16.71
N ASP A 382 3.49 3.45 16.87
CA ASP A 382 4.77 2.95 16.36
C ASP A 382 5.13 1.56 16.90
N VAL A 383 4.82 1.30 18.17
CA VAL A 383 5.08 0.00 18.80
C VAL A 383 3.97 -1.02 18.56
N THR A 384 2.80 -0.61 18.09
CA THR A 384 1.65 -1.48 17.79
C THR A 384 1.61 -1.89 16.32
N MET A 385 1.92 -0.97 15.42
CA MET A 385 1.82 -1.15 13.97
C MET A 385 2.57 -2.39 13.46
N PRO A 386 3.78 -2.73 13.90
CA PRO A 386 4.48 -3.92 13.43
C PRO A 386 3.72 -5.23 13.67
N PHE A 387 2.98 -5.33 14.77
CA PHE A 387 2.20 -6.51 15.13
C PHE A 387 0.89 -6.65 14.37
N ILE A 388 0.52 -5.65 13.58
CA ILE A 388 -0.74 -5.62 12.81
C ILE A 388 -0.44 -5.46 11.32
N ARG A 389 0.07 -4.28 10.91
CA ARG A 389 0.28 -3.95 9.50
C ARG A 389 1.34 -4.83 8.83
N MET A 390 2.43 -5.15 9.52
CA MET A 390 3.53 -5.91 8.93
C MET A 390 3.20 -7.39 8.73
N ILE A 391 2.14 -7.92 9.35
CA ILE A 391 1.59 -9.26 9.03
C ILE A 391 1.22 -9.36 7.53
N ALA A 392 0.75 -8.26 6.94
CA ALA A 392 0.40 -8.23 5.53
C ALA A 392 1.62 -8.26 4.60
N GLY A 393 2.80 -7.85 5.06
CA GLY A 393 4.04 -7.82 4.28
C GLY A 393 4.80 -6.50 4.41
N PRO A 394 5.71 -6.19 3.48
CA PRO A 394 6.58 -5.03 3.54
C PRO A 394 5.80 -3.72 3.72
N VAL A 395 6.41 -2.76 4.40
CA VAL A 395 5.81 -1.48 4.71
C VAL A 395 6.82 -0.35 4.43
N ASP A 396 6.40 0.63 3.62
CA ASP A 396 7.06 1.92 3.56
C ASP A 396 6.50 2.81 4.67
N TYR A 397 7.20 2.81 5.81
CA TYR A 397 6.78 3.54 6.99
C TYR A 397 7.15 5.03 6.92
N THR A 398 7.74 5.46 5.81
CA THR A 398 8.17 6.83 5.56
C THR A 398 9.02 7.42 6.70
N GLN A 399 9.84 6.56 7.33
CA GLN A 399 10.69 6.94 8.45
C GLN A 399 11.92 7.72 7.99
N GLY A 400 12.43 8.50 8.91
CA GLY A 400 13.68 9.21 8.74
C GLY A 400 13.52 10.64 8.26
N ALA A 401 13.86 11.56 9.10
CA ALA A 401 14.09 12.94 8.74
C ALA A 401 15.54 13.25 8.96
N MET A 402 16.17 13.98 8.05
CA MET A 402 17.54 14.47 8.23
C MET A 402 17.65 15.49 9.36
N LYS A 403 16.51 16.07 9.78
CA LYS A 403 16.37 16.89 10.97
C LYS A 403 15.34 16.24 11.89
N ASN A 404 15.81 15.45 12.84
CA ASN A 404 14.95 14.83 13.86
C ASN A 404 14.10 15.84 14.64
N LEU A 405 14.52 17.08 14.72
CA LEU A 405 13.77 18.18 15.33
C LEU A 405 12.45 18.50 14.63
N SER A 406 12.35 18.25 13.35
CA SER A 406 11.12 18.50 12.62
C SER A 406 10.02 17.49 12.93
N LEU A 407 10.39 16.34 13.46
CA LEU A 407 9.44 15.25 13.68
C LEU A 407 8.65 15.37 14.97
N ILE A 408 9.28 15.87 16.05
CA ILE A 408 8.72 15.71 17.37
C ILE A 408 8.60 17.03 18.11
N HIS A 409 9.28 18.07 17.68
CA HIS A 409 9.60 19.18 18.56
C HIS A 409 9.43 20.52 18.01
N ILE A 410 8.58 20.68 17.08
CA ILE A 410 8.13 22.00 16.62
C ILE A 410 7.62 22.83 17.77
N SER A 411 7.08 22.21 18.81
CA SER A 411 6.54 22.87 19.99
C SER A 411 7.49 22.95 21.18
N GLU A 412 8.69 22.36 21.10
CA GLU A 412 9.61 22.31 22.24
C GLU A 412 11.03 22.80 21.90
N PRO A 413 11.20 24.12 21.80
CA PRO A 413 12.51 24.70 21.44
C PRO A 413 13.62 24.38 22.42
N THR A 414 13.31 24.07 23.66
CA THR A 414 14.31 23.72 24.70
C THR A 414 15.03 22.40 24.43
N ARG A 415 14.42 21.49 23.68
CA ARG A 415 15.08 20.25 23.30
C ARG A 415 16.11 20.43 22.21
N HIS A 416 16.07 21.54 21.51
CA HIS A 416 17.07 21.87 20.49
C HIS A 416 18.48 22.02 21.06
N ALA A 417 18.58 22.36 22.34
CA ALA A 417 19.87 22.52 23.01
C ALA A 417 20.45 21.19 23.53
N GLN A 418 19.69 20.11 23.47
CA GLN A 418 20.09 18.81 24.02
C GLN A 418 20.60 17.82 22.96
N ILE A 419 20.57 18.21 21.70
CA ILE A 419 20.98 17.38 20.58
C ILE A 419 22.20 18.04 19.88
#